data_5e08ebd5646b365ca3d29b0c85cf68b2
#
_entry.id   5e08ebd5646b365ca3d29b0c85cf68b2
#
_cell.length_a   1.000
_cell.length_b   1.000
_cell.length_c   1.000
_cell.angle_alpha   90.00
_cell.angle_beta   90.00
_cell.angle_gamma   90.00
#
_symmetry.space_group_name_H-M   'P 1'
#
loop_
_entity.id
_entity.type
_entity.pdbx_description
1 polymer ?
#
loop_
_entity_poly.entity_id
_entity_poly.type
_entity_poly.pdbx_seq_one_letter_code
_entity_poly.pdbx_strand_id
1 'polypeptide(L)'
;MSESSLSPQPTTRATVVAGLFLGTVAFMVTGIQPVLLGALAEEGRLSEATLGRLAWVEVLALALASGVGPRLLRFGSARRTIAAACLSLALANAVVYASHGTRVLIVSRLIAGLMEGLLLATTNIAITRGMHPERLSALFLMVSAIPQVAASYLLPAMVMPRFGADSGFGLLCVMALAGIGVAFLLGNEIQDTPPREVTKRVWTPAVLIGLLGVILQNAGNGAGWEYQARVGENLHFSGQVVGTAIAADLIFQIVGTFAVAWFAWRLPFRIVLLLSCLIQATILASMGRVHTPYAYISVCALFGMMWLGANPFQVSLLVDLDRTRQAALLLASLQLVGFGTGPLICSFFVRPGNVEAAFWCAAGLVMASLLLYIVAIVVADRLPAEKNGPAG
;
A
#
# COMPACT_ATOMS: atom_id res chain seq x y z
N MET A 1 24.30 -17.40 38.66
CA MET A 1 24.13 -17.68 37.22
C MET A 1 23.74 -16.34 36.59
N SER A 2 24.68 -15.70 35.90
CA SER A 2 24.51 -14.38 35.29
C SER A 2 23.61 -14.53 34.06
N GLU A 3 22.43 -13.91 34.10
CA GLU A 3 21.63 -13.61 32.89
C GLU A 3 22.47 -12.66 32.03
N SER A 4 23.22 -13.24 31.09
CA SER A 4 23.78 -12.46 30.00
C SER A 4 22.59 -11.96 29.15
N SER A 5 22.23 -10.68 29.34
CA SER A 5 21.34 -9.93 28.44
C SER A 5 21.95 -10.03 27.03
N LEU A 6 21.45 -10.98 26.25
CA LEU A 6 21.76 -11.09 24.83
C LEU A 6 21.15 -9.84 24.16
N SER A 7 21.97 -8.80 24.02
CA SER A 7 21.64 -7.67 23.15
C SER A 7 21.32 -8.25 21.75
N PRO A 8 20.19 -7.87 21.13
CA PRO A 8 19.80 -8.37 19.82
C PRO A 8 20.96 -8.12 18.84
N GLN A 9 21.49 -9.19 18.25
CA GLN A 9 22.57 -9.05 17.26
C GLN A 9 22.07 -8.22 16.07
N PRO A 10 22.84 -7.22 15.61
CA PRO A 10 22.47 -6.42 14.45
C PRO A 10 22.40 -7.34 13.22
N THR A 11 21.41 -7.06 12.34
CA THR A 11 21.23 -7.78 11.07
C THR A 11 22.48 -7.67 10.20
N THR A 12 22.86 -8.77 9.57
CA THR A 12 23.97 -8.76 8.60
C THR A 12 23.60 -7.96 7.36
N ARG A 13 24.58 -7.42 6.66
CA ARG A 13 24.36 -6.72 5.39
C ARG A 13 23.66 -7.60 4.37
N ALA A 14 23.97 -8.89 4.32
CA ALA A 14 23.33 -9.86 3.43
C ALA A 14 21.82 -9.98 3.75
N THR A 15 21.47 -10.09 5.02
CA THR A 15 20.06 -10.15 5.46
C THR A 15 19.30 -8.86 5.12
N VAL A 16 19.93 -7.69 5.27
CA VAL A 16 19.30 -6.42 4.89
C VAL A 16 19.03 -6.38 3.38
N VAL A 17 20.04 -6.67 2.56
CA VAL A 17 19.87 -6.70 1.09
C VAL A 17 18.79 -7.70 0.66
N ALA A 18 18.83 -8.91 1.24
CA ALA A 18 17.82 -9.93 0.99
C ALA A 18 16.42 -9.43 1.39
N GLY A 19 16.28 -8.82 2.57
CA GLY A 19 15.02 -8.26 3.05
C GLY A 19 14.48 -7.17 2.10
N LEU A 20 15.32 -6.23 1.66
CA LEU A 20 14.93 -5.17 0.72
C LEU A 20 14.47 -5.74 -0.63
N PHE A 21 15.17 -6.75 -1.16
CA PHE A 21 14.78 -7.41 -2.40
C PHE A 21 13.44 -8.15 -2.26
N LEU A 22 13.27 -8.94 -1.20
CA LEU A 22 12.02 -9.67 -0.92
C LEU A 22 10.84 -8.71 -0.74
N GLY A 23 11.06 -7.58 -0.05
CA GLY A 23 10.06 -6.52 0.04
C GLY A 23 9.72 -5.89 -1.31
N THR A 24 10.72 -5.70 -2.17
CA THR A 24 10.48 -5.22 -3.54
C THR A 24 9.61 -6.21 -4.32
N VAL A 25 9.87 -7.52 -4.21
CA VAL A 25 9.01 -8.56 -4.80
C VAL A 25 7.58 -8.47 -4.27
N ALA A 26 7.41 -8.32 -2.94
CA ALA A 26 6.09 -8.19 -2.32
C ALA A 26 5.33 -6.93 -2.76
N PHE A 27 6.03 -5.80 -2.91
CA PHE A 27 5.41 -4.52 -3.30
C PHE A 27 5.21 -4.37 -4.80
N MET A 28 5.79 -5.25 -5.62
CA MET A 28 5.64 -5.15 -7.08
C MET A 28 4.19 -5.13 -7.51
N VAL A 29 3.38 -6.05 -6.95
CA VAL A 29 1.97 -6.16 -7.33
C VAL A 29 1.20 -4.88 -6.99
N THR A 30 1.39 -4.32 -5.81
CA THR A 30 0.66 -3.11 -5.40
C THR A 30 0.97 -1.92 -6.29
N GLY A 31 2.19 -1.83 -6.85
CA GLY A 31 2.59 -0.78 -7.77
C GLY A 31 2.12 -0.95 -9.22
N ILE A 32 1.83 -2.18 -9.66
CA ILE A 32 1.39 -2.45 -11.04
C ILE A 32 -0.02 -3.05 -11.13
N GLN A 33 -0.71 -3.22 -9.99
CA GLN A 33 -2.03 -3.84 -9.91
C GLN A 33 -3.07 -3.18 -10.82
N PRO A 34 -3.17 -1.83 -10.91
CA PRO A 34 -4.09 -1.18 -11.84
C PRO A 34 -3.84 -1.58 -13.30
N VAL A 35 -2.57 -1.69 -13.70
CA VAL A 35 -2.18 -2.12 -15.05
C VAL A 35 -2.57 -3.57 -15.31
N LEU A 36 -2.30 -4.46 -14.34
CA LEU A 36 -2.61 -5.89 -14.49
C LEU A 36 -4.11 -6.16 -14.55
N LEU A 37 -4.86 -5.60 -13.60
CA LEU A 37 -6.29 -5.83 -13.50
C LEU A 37 -7.07 -5.05 -14.57
N GLY A 38 -6.60 -3.86 -14.95
CA GLY A 38 -7.12 -3.09 -16.08
C GLY A 38 -7.02 -3.89 -17.38
N ALA A 39 -5.85 -4.39 -17.71
CA ALA A 39 -5.65 -5.18 -18.91
C ALA A 39 -6.51 -6.47 -18.96
N LEU A 40 -6.70 -7.16 -17.81
CA LEU A 40 -7.62 -8.30 -17.73
C LEU A 40 -9.09 -7.90 -17.93
N ALA A 41 -9.47 -6.71 -17.48
CA ALA A 41 -10.81 -6.18 -17.68
C ALA A 41 -11.01 -5.76 -19.15
N GLU A 42 -10.01 -5.17 -19.80
CA GLU A 42 -10.05 -4.83 -21.23
C GLU A 42 -10.21 -6.07 -22.11
N GLU A 43 -9.55 -7.17 -21.78
CA GLU A 43 -9.73 -8.47 -22.45
C GLU A 43 -11.09 -9.14 -22.13
N GLY A 44 -11.94 -8.52 -21.33
CA GLY A 44 -13.26 -9.05 -20.93
C GLY A 44 -13.20 -10.24 -19.94
N ARG A 45 -12.04 -10.52 -19.34
CA ARG A 45 -11.84 -11.61 -18.36
C ARG A 45 -12.31 -11.23 -16.95
N LEU A 46 -12.41 -9.93 -16.67
CA LEU A 46 -12.90 -9.38 -15.40
C LEU A 46 -14.00 -8.35 -15.66
N SER A 47 -15.04 -8.37 -14.83
CA SER A 47 -15.95 -7.25 -14.73
C SER A 47 -15.35 -6.15 -13.85
N GLU A 48 -15.77 -4.91 -14.06
CA GLU A 48 -15.35 -3.75 -13.26
C GLU A 48 -15.55 -3.97 -11.74
N ALA A 49 -16.67 -4.60 -11.37
CA ALA A 49 -16.97 -4.94 -9.98
C ALA A 49 -16.05 -6.04 -9.43
N THR A 50 -15.64 -7.00 -10.28
CA THR A 50 -14.74 -8.10 -9.88
C THR A 50 -13.33 -7.58 -9.66
N LEU A 51 -12.89 -6.58 -10.44
CA LEU A 51 -11.61 -5.91 -10.30
C LEU A 51 -11.40 -5.41 -8.86
N GLY A 52 -12.31 -4.58 -8.34
CA GLY A 52 -12.19 -4.04 -7.00
C GLY A 52 -12.25 -5.11 -5.89
N ARG A 53 -13.03 -6.18 -6.10
CA ARG A 53 -13.07 -7.31 -5.16
C ARG A 53 -11.76 -8.10 -5.14
N LEU A 54 -11.14 -8.26 -6.30
CA LEU A 54 -9.89 -8.96 -6.44
C LEU A 54 -8.74 -8.21 -5.78
N ALA A 55 -8.65 -6.90 -6.02
CA ALA A 55 -7.71 -6.02 -5.35
C ALA A 55 -7.86 -6.08 -3.83
N TRP A 56 -9.10 -6.05 -3.32
CA TRP A 56 -9.37 -6.19 -1.90
C TRP A 56 -8.86 -7.51 -1.31
N VAL A 57 -9.13 -8.64 -1.97
CA VAL A 57 -8.70 -9.97 -1.49
C VAL A 57 -7.19 -10.03 -1.34
N GLU A 58 -6.46 -9.54 -2.33
CA GLU A 58 -4.99 -9.57 -2.34
C GLU A 58 -4.39 -8.66 -1.27
N VAL A 59 -4.82 -7.40 -1.21
CA VAL A 59 -4.27 -6.43 -0.25
C VAL A 59 -4.64 -6.78 1.19
N LEU A 60 -5.86 -7.29 1.44
CA LEU A 60 -6.24 -7.74 2.78
C LEU A 60 -5.42 -8.95 3.22
N ALA A 61 -5.22 -9.92 2.32
CA ALA A 61 -4.38 -11.09 2.58
C ALA A 61 -2.93 -10.67 2.90
N LEU A 62 -2.36 -9.73 2.12
CA LEU A 62 -1.05 -9.14 2.36
C LEU A 62 -0.99 -8.47 3.73
N ALA A 63 -1.97 -7.64 4.07
CA ALA A 63 -2.01 -6.94 5.35
C ALA A 63 -2.09 -7.92 6.54
N LEU A 64 -2.94 -8.94 6.46
CA LEU A 64 -3.08 -9.96 7.50
C LEU A 64 -1.79 -10.78 7.66
N ALA A 65 -1.23 -11.25 6.55
CA ALA A 65 -0.02 -12.05 6.58
C ALA A 65 1.21 -11.25 7.04
N SER A 66 1.32 -9.96 6.71
CA SER A 66 2.40 -9.11 7.20
C SER A 66 2.32 -8.90 8.71
N GLY A 67 1.11 -8.82 9.29
CA GLY A 67 0.91 -8.69 10.73
C GLY A 67 1.21 -9.98 11.52
N VAL A 68 0.87 -11.14 10.96
CA VAL A 68 1.08 -12.45 11.59
C VAL A 68 2.46 -13.03 11.27
N GLY A 69 3.05 -12.60 10.15
CA GLY A 69 4.33 -13.10 9.61
C GLY A 69 5.47 -13.19 10.63
N PRO A 70 5.72 -12.19 11.47
CA PRO A 70 6.77 -12.26 12.49
C PRO A 70 6.61 -13.42 13.48
N ARG A 71 5.35 -13.85 13.75
CA ARG A 71 5.08 -15.02 14.58
C ARG A 71 5.35 -16.31 13.83
N LEU A 72 4.94 -16.41 12.56
CA LEU A 72 5.15 -17.59 11.72
C LEU A 72 6.64 -17.84 11.47
N LEU A 73 7.42 -16.79 11.26
CA LEU A 73 8.86 -16.88 10.99
C LEU A 73 9.69 -17.38 12.18
N ARG A 74 9.12 -17.44 13.40
CA ARG A 74 9.78 -18.02 14.58
C ARG A 74 9.77 -19.54 14.57
N PHE A 75 8.84 -20.15 13.85
CA PHE A 75 8.70 -21.59 13.79
C PHE A 75 9.50 -22.14 12.60
N GLY A 76 10.54 -22.90 12.86
CA GLY A 76 11.35 -23.54 11.84
C GLY A 76 12.43 -22.62 11.24
N SER A 77 12.83 -22.85 10.00
CA SER A 77 13.88 -22.09 9.31
C SER A 77 13.26 -20.96 8.49
N ALA A 78 13.54 -19.69 8.83
CA ALA A 78 13.08 -18.53 8.07
C ALA A 78 13.46 -18.64 6.58
N ARG A 79 14.65 -19.11 6.25
CA ARG A 79 15.11 -19.32 4.88
C ARG A 79 14.19 -20.26 4.10
N ARG A 80 13.86 -21.43 4.68
CA ARG A 80 12.97 -22.42 4.03
C ARG A 80 11.55 -21.89 3.91
N THR A 81 11.05 -21.24 4.96
CA THR A 81 9.69 -20.65 4.97
C THR A 81 9.56 -19.57 3.89
N ILE A 82 10.54 -18.69 3.77
CA ILE A 82 10.53 -17.63 2.74
C ILE A 82 10.77 -18.20 1.34
N ALA A 83 11.65 -19.17 1.18
CA ALA A 83 11.81 -19.85 -0.11
C ALA A 83 10.52 -20.56 -0.56
N ALA A 84 9.82 -21.23 0.37
CA ALA A 84 8.51 -21.83 0.09
C ALA A 84 7.44 -20.77 -0.23
N ALA A 85 7.46 -19.63 0.45
CA ALA A 85 6.58 -18.51 0.15
C ALA A 85 6.83 -17.94 -1.25
N CYS A 86 8.09 -17.75 -1.64
CA CYS A 86 8.46 -17.32 -2.98
C CYS A 86 8.04 -18.33 -4.06
N LEU A 87 8.21 -19.62 -3.81
CA LEU A 87 7.75 -20.68 -4.72
C LEU A 87 6.22 -20.67 -4.85
N SER A 88 5.50 -20.57 -3.74
CA SER A 88 4.03 -20.48 -3.74
C SER A 88 3.53 -19.24 -4.47
N LEU A 89 4.20 -18.09 -4.29
CA LEU A 89 3.92 -16.85 -5.01
C LEU A 89 4.16 -17.00 -6.51
N ALA A 90 5.28 -17.63 -6.90
CA ALA A 90 5.58 -17.92 -8.30
C ALA A 90 4.51 -18.82 -8.93
N LEU A 91 4.11 -19.89 -8.23
CA LEU A 91 3.06 -20.79 -8.69
C LEU A 91 1.70 -20.10 -8.80
N ALA A 92 1.33 -19.26 -7.83
CA ALA A 92 0.09 -18.48 -7.87
C ALA A 92 0.07 -17.56 -9.10
N ASN A 93 1.17 -16.87 -9.42
CA ASN A 93 1.27 -16.05 -10.62
C ASN A 93 1.26 -16.88 -11.91
N ALA A 94 1.94 -18.03 -11.94
CA ALA A 94 1.95 -18.94 -13.10
C ALA A 94 0.57 -19.54 -13.38
N VAL A 95 -0.22 -19.84 -12.35
CA VAL A 95 -1.60 -20.35 -12.50
C VAL A 95 -2.50 -19.29 -13.14
N VAL A 96 -2.32 -18.01 -12.86
CA VAL A 96 -3.07 -16.92 -13.52
C VAL A 96 -2.74 -16.89 -15.01
N TYR A 97 -1.47 -17.04 -15.35
CA TYR A 97 -1.03 -17.11 -16.75
C TYR A 97 -1.64 -18.31 -17.51
N ALA A 98 -1.82 -19.44 -16.82
CA ALA A 98 -2.30 -20.69 -17.44
C ALA A 98 -3.84 -20.86 -17.40
N SER A 99 -4.58 -20.05 -16.62
CA SER A 99 -6.01 -20.25 -16.39
C SER A 99 -6.80 -18.95 -16.52
N HIS A 100 -7.94 -19.01 -17.22
CA HIS A 100 -8.82 -17.86 -17.46
C HIS A 100 -10.04 -17.80 -16.53
N GLY A 101 -10.15 -18.71 -15.56
CA GLY A 101 -11.29 -18.79 -14.67
C GLY A 101 -11.26 -17.76 -13.52
N THR A 102 -12.33 -16.98 -13.33
CA THR A 102 -12.43 -15.96 -12.26
C THR A 102 -12.21 -16.54 -10.86
N ARG A 103 -12.71 -17.76 -10.58
CA ARG A 103 -12.50 -18.41 -9.26
C ARG A 103 -11.02 -18.73 -9.03
N VAL A 104 -10.34 -19.22 -10.04
CA VAL A 104 -8.90 -19.54 -9.98
C VAL A 104 -8.12 -18.25 -9.73
N LEU A 105 -8.47 -17.18 -10.40
CA LEU A 105 -7.85 -15.87 -10.23
C LEU A 105 -8.01 -15.36 -8.78
N ILE A 106 -9.22 -15.44 -8.19
CA ILE A 106 -9.47 -15.02 -6.80
C ILE A 106 -8.60 -15.84 -5.82
N VAL A 107 -8.57 -17.17 -5.97
CA VAL A 107 -7.76 -18.04 -5.09
C VAL A 107 -6.28 -17.76 -5.26
N SER A 108 -5.82 -17.57 -6.50
CA SER A 108 -4.42 -17.23 -6.79
C SER A 108 -4.02 -15.90 -6.15
N ARG A 109 -4.87 -14.86 -6.23
CA ARG A 109 -4.58 -13.56 -5.60
C ARG A 109 -4.62 -13.62 -4.08
N LEU A 110 -5.51 -14.44 -3.49
CA LEU A 110 -5.49 -14.69 -2.04
C LEU A 110 -4.17 -15.32 -1.59
N ILE A 111 -3.72 -16.36 -2.29
CA ILE A 111 -2.45 -17.04 -1.99
C ILE A 111 -1.29 -16.07 -2.21
N ALA A 112 -1.29 -15.34 -3.33
CA ALA A 112 -0.25 -14.34 -3.63
C ALA A 112 -0.15 -13.31 -2.51
N GLY A 113 -1.25 -12.67 -2.10
CA GLY A 113 -1.26 -11.68 -1.03
C GLY A 113 -0.75 -12.24 0.32
N LEU A 114 -1.12 -13.49 0.68
CA LEU A 114 -0.58 -14.13 1.89
C LEU A 114 0.94 -14.30 1.83
N MET A 115 1.48 -14.71 0.68
CA MET A 115 2.92 -14.91 0.51
C MET A 115 3.65 -13.55 0.47
N GLU A 116 3.12 -12.58 -0.25
CA GLU A 116 3.64 -11.20 -0.28
C GLU A 116 3.68 -10.57 1.12
N GLY A 117 2.62 -10.77 1.91
CA GLY A 117 2.59 -10.30 3.29
C GLY A 117 3.69 -10.93 4.16
N LEU A 118 4.00 -12.21 3.95
CA LEU A 118 5.09 -12.88 4.66
C LEU A 118 6.48 -12.35 4.23
N LEU A 119 6.67 -12.07 2.94
CA LEU A 119 7.89 -11.41 2.44
C LEU A 119 8.03 -10.01 3.04
N LEU A 120 6.94 -9.23 3.09
CA LEU A 120 6.92 -7.90 3.67
C LEU A 120 7.22 -7.92 5.18
N ALA A 121 6.70 -8.92 5.92
CA ALA A 121 7.05 -9.12 7.32
C ALA A 121 8.55 -9.32 7.52
N THR A 122 9.18 -10.12 6.65
CA THR A 122 10.64 -10.35 6.65
C THR A 122 11.39 -9.05 6.40
N THR A 123 10.95 -8.26 5.42
CA THR A 123 11.52 -6.94 5.12
C THR A 123 11.44 -5.99 6.31
N ASN A 124 10.28 -5.92 6.95
CA ASN A 124 10.07 -5.08 8.12
C ASN A 124 10.98 -5.48 9.29
N ILE A 125 11.18 -6.78 9.51
CA ILE A 125 12.12 -7.28 10.52
C ILE A 125 13.56 -6.87 10.16
N ALA A 126 13.97 -7.06 8.90
CA ALA A 126 15.32 -6.72 8.45
C ALA A 126 15.60 -5.22 8.59
N ILE A 127 14.63 -4.37 8.27
CA ILE A 127 14.72 -2.91 8.41
C ILE A 127 14.79 -2.50 9.88
N THR A 128 13.87 -2.98 10.71
CA THR A 128 13.75 -2.54 12.11
C THR A 128 14.93 -2.96 12.97
N ARG A 129 15.64 -4.04 12.58
CA ARG A 129 16.84 -4.51 13.23
C ARG A 129 18.14 -3.98 12.62
N GLY A 130 18.06 -3.26 11.52
CA GLY A 130 19.21 -2.62 10.91
C GLY A 130 19.77 -1.48 11.76
N MET A 131 21.02 -1.10 11.51
CA MET A 131 21.70 -0.03 12.27
C MET A 131 21.02 1.34 12.13
N HIS A 132 20.35 1.59 11.00
CA HIS A 132 19.65 2.84 10.69
C HIS A 132 18.30 2.53 10.06
N PRO A 133 17.26 2.14 10.86
CA PRO A 133 15.96 1.72 10.34
C PRO A 133 15.28 2.77 9.45
N GLU A 134 15.43 4.06 9.78
CA GLU A 134 14.89 5.18 9.00
C GLU A 134 15.49 5.28 7.61
N ARG A 135 16.81 5.09 7.49
CA ARG A 135 17.52 5.10 6.20
C ARG A 135 17.17 3.86 5.37
N LEU A 136 17.07 2.71 6.02
CA LEU A 136 16.69 1.45 5.36
C LEU A 136 15.25 1.49 4.87
N SER A 137 14.33 2.09 5.62
CA SER A 137 12.94 2.30 5.19
C SER A 137 12.89 3.20 3.95
N ALA A 138 13.62 4.32 3.95
CA ALA A 138 13.69 5.23 2.81
C ALA A 138 14.33 4.54 1.59
N LEU A 139 15.41 3.78 1.79
CA LEU A 139 16.05 3.02 0.74
C LEU A 139 15.12 1.94 0.17
N PHE A 140 14.36 1.25 1.02
CA PHE A 140 13.37 0.26 0.61
C PHE A 140 12.32 0.87 -0.32
N LEU A 141 11.71 1.99 0.08
CA LEU A 141 10.71 2.68 -0.74
C LEU A 141 11.29 3.10 -2.10
N MET A 142 12.51 3.62 -2.11
CA MET A 142 13.17 4.05 -3.34
C MET A 142 13.51 2.87 -4.27
N VAL A 143 14.07 1.79 -3.72
CA VAL A 143 14.46 0.59 -4.49
C VAL A 143 13.22 -0.14 -5.00
N SER A 144 12.14 -0.19 -4.24
CA SER A 144 10.88 -0.83 -4.67
C SER A 144 10.14 0.00 -5.72
N ALA A 145 10.23 1.33 -5.68
CA ALA A 145 9.55 2.19 -6.64
C ALA A 145 10.14 2.09 -8.07
N ILE A 146 11.47 1.92 -8.20
CA ILE A 146 12.14 1.86 -9.50
C ILE A 146 11.54 0.77 -10.43
N PRO A 147 11.48 -0.51 -10.03
CA PRO A 147 10.91 -1.54 -10.91
C PRO A 147 9.40 -1.38 -11.09
N GLN A 148 8.67 -0.80 -10.12
CA GLN A 148 7.24 -0.50 -10.27
C GLN A 148 7.01 0.54 -11.36
N VAL A 149 7.73 1.66 -11.33
CA VAL A 149 7.66 2.71 -12.38
C VAL A 149 8.02 2.13 -13.75
N ALA A 150 9.12 1.37 -13.81
CA ALA A 150 9.54 0.74 -15.06
C ALA A 150 8.49 -0.23 -15.60
N ALA A 151 7.94 -1.10 -14.76
CA ALA A 151 6.94 -2.08 -15.16
C ALA A 151 5.61 -1.42 -15.54
N SER A 152 5.16 -0.40 -14.78
CA SER A 152 3.91 0.33 -15.08
C SER A 152 3.94 0.99 -16.45
N TYR A 153 5.11 1.43 -16.91
CA TYR A 153 5.28 1.99 -18.25
C TYR A 153 5.50 0.90 -19.31
N LEU A 154 6.45 -0.03 -19.08
CA LEU A 154 6.89 -0.98 -20.10
C LEU A 154 5.84 -2.07 -20.38
N LEU A 155 5.08 -2.52 -19.37
CA LEU A 155 4.09 -3.56 -19.55
C LEU A 155 3.02 -3.14 -20.57
N PRO A 156 2.25 -2.05 -20.37
CA PRO A 156 1.20 -1.69 -21.31
C PRO A 156 1.73 -1.12 -22.63
N ALA A 157 2.93 -0.50 -22.64
CA ALA A 157 3.48 0.11 -23.85
C ALA A 157 4.12 -0.90 -24.80
N MET A 158 4.76 -1.96 -24.28
CA MET A 158 5.64 -2.82 -25.09
C MET A 158 5.39 -4.32 -24.90
N VAL A 159 5.08 -4.76 -23.68
CA VAL A 159 5.03 -6.19 -23.37
C VAL A 159 3.64 -6.76 -23.60
N MET A 160 2.60 -6.18 -23.01
CA MET A 160 1.22 -6.67 -23.16
C MET A 160 0.70 -6.65 -24.58
N PRO A 161 1.01 -5.65 -25.44
CA PRO A 161 0.58 -5.69 -26.83
C PRO A 161 1.16 -6.87 -27.66
N ARG A 162 2.28 -7.46 -27.17
CA ARG A 162 2.94 -8.59 -27.87
C ARG A 162 2.62 -9.96 -27.24
N PHE A 163 2.45 -9.99 -25.92
CA PHE A 163 2.38 -11.23 -25.14
C PHE A 163 1.07 -11.39 -24.35
N GLY A 164 0.13 -10.43 -24.47
CA GLY A 164 -1.15 -10.43 -23.77
C GLY A 164 -1.06 -9.89 -22.33
N ALA A 165 -2.22 -9.67 -21.72
CA ALA A 165 -2.35 -9.14 -20.35
C ALA A 165 -1.65 -10.01 -19.28
N ASP A 166 -1.62 -11.33 -19.50
CA ASP A 166 -1.00 -12.27 -18.58
C ASP A 166 0.52 -12.10 -18.42
N SER A 167 1.18 -11.43 -19.38
CA SER A 167 2.64 -11.22 -19.33
C SER A 167 3.12 -10.48 -18.07
N GLY A 168 2.28 -9.63 -17.48
CA GLY A 168 2.58 -8.98 -16.22
C GLY A 168 2.66 -9.96 -15.05
N PHE A 169 1.81 -10.98 -15.01
CA PHE A 169 1.91 -12.07 -14.02
C PHE A 169 3.14 -12.96 -14.26
N GLY A 170 3.57 -13.09 -15.52
CA GLY A 170 4.85 -13.71 -15.87
C GLY A 170 6.04 -12.98 -15.25
N LEU A 171 6.03 -11.64 -15.29
CA LEU A 171 7.05 -10.82 -14.61
C LEU A 171 7.07 -11.08 -13.10
N LEU A 172 5.91 -11.06 -12.44
CA LEU A 172 5.80 -11.35 -11.01
C LEU A 172 6.27 -12.76 -10.66
N CYS A 173 5.98 -13.75 -11.53
CA CYS A 173 6.48 -15.12 -11.38
C CYS A 173 8.01 -15.17 -11.40
N VAL A 174 8.65 -14.54 -12.37
CA VAL A 174 10.12 -14.50 -12.49
C VAL A 174 10.76 -13.82 -11.28
N MET A 175 10.20 -12.71 -10.81
CA MET A 175 10.71 -12.01 -9.62
C MET A 175 10.57 -12.87 -8.37
N ALA A 176 9.46 -13.59 -8.20
CA ALA A 176 9.26 -14.51 -7.09
C ALA A 176 10.26 -15.69 -7.13
N LEU A 177 10.53 -16.26 -8.32
CA LEU A 177 11.54 -17.30 -8.50
C LEU A 177 12.94 -16.81 -8.13
N ALA A 178 13.32 -15.59 -8.51
CA ALA A 178 14.57 -14.98 -8.08
C ALA A 178 14.64 -14.84 -6.54
N GLY A 179 13.48 -14.54 -5.90
CA GLY A 179 13.34 -14.48 -4.46
C GLY A 179 13.71 -15.78 -3.73
N ILE A 180 13.55 -16.95 -4.36
CA ILE A 180 13.94 -18.24 -3.78
C ILE A 180 15.46 -18.28 -3.48
N GLY A 181 16.28 -17.87 -4.45
CA GLY A 181 17.74 -17.80 -4.25
C GLY A 181 18.13 -16.78 -3.19
N VAL A 182 17.47 -15.63 -3.18
CA VAL A 182 17.73 -14.55 -2.22
C VAL A 182 17.30 -14.94 -0.80
N ALA A 183 16.29 -15.78 -0.62
CA ALA A 183 15.85 -16.25 0.69
C ALA A 183 16.97 -16.98 1.48
N PHE A 184 17.90 -17.63 0.79
CA PHE A 184 19.03 -18.31 1.44
C PHE A 184 20.10 -17.35 1.99
N LEU A 185 20.06 -16.06 1.63
CA LEU A 185 20.92 -15.02 2.19
C LEU A 185 20.42 -14.49 3.55
N LEU A 186 19.19 -14.85 3.95
CA LEU A 186 18.63 -14.45 5.24
C LEU A 186 19.40 -15.07 6.39
N GLY A 187 19.72 -14.29 7.42
CA GLY A 187 20.33 -14.75 8.64
C GLY A 187 19.30 -15.30 9.65
N ASN A 188 19.80 -15.98 10.68
CA ASN A 188 18.95 -16.53 11.74
C ASN A 188 18.32 -15.44 12.62
N GLU A 189 18.89 -14.25 12.61
CA GLU A 189 18.40 -13.07 13.34
C GLU A 189 16.95 -12.71 13.00
N ILE A 190 16.43 -13.11 11.85
CA ILE A 190 15.02 -12.91 11.48
C ILE A 190 14.07 -13.66 12.44
N GLN A 191 14.51 -14.79 13.00
CA GLN A 191 13.70 -15.63 13.89
C GLN A 191 13.64 -15.11 15.33
N ASP A 192 14.68 -14.42 15.79
CA ASP A 192 14.84 -13.99 17.19
C ASP A 192 14.07 -12.70 17.53
N THR A 193 13.03 -12.37 16.77
CA THR A 193 12.26 -11.14 17.00
C THR A 193 11.37 -11.26 18.25
N PRO A 194 11.60 -10.45 19.31
CA PRO A 194 10.80 -10.52 20.53
C PRO A 194 9.33 -10.19 20.25
N PRO A 195 8.38 -10.71 21.06
CA PRO A 195 7.00 -10.31 20.98
C PRO A 195 6.91 -8.80 21.24
N ARG A 196 6.09 -8.11 20.43
CA ARG A 196 5.79 -6.71 20.70
C ARG A 196 4.91 -6.65 21.95
N GLU A 197 5.38 -5.99 23.01
CA GLU A 197 4.55 -5.74 24.19
C GLU A 197 3.37 -4.86 23.81
N VAL A 198 2.16 -5.32 24.13
CA VAL A 198 0.92 -4.57 23.94
C VAL A 198 0.68 -3.80 25.24
N THR A 199 1.13 -2.55 25.29
CA THR A 199 0.76 -1.64 26.38
C THR A 199 -0.74 -1.34 26.39
N LYS A 200 -1.33 -1.09 27.57
CA LYS A 200 -2.76 -0.74 27.70
C LYS A 200 -3.05 0.51 26.84
N ARG A 201 -3.99 0.37 25.91
CA ARG A 201 -4.40 1.45 25.00
C ARG A 201 -5.55 2.24 25.62
N VAL A 202 -5.41 3.55 25.65
CA VAL A 202 -6.52 4.45 26.01
C VAL A 202 -7.19 4.92 24.73
N TRP A 203 -8.41 4.43 24.49
CA TRP A 203 -9.19 4.77 23.31
C TRP A 203 -10.18 5.89 23.66
N THR A 204 -9.83 7.12 23.31
CA THR A 204 -10.77 8.24 23.39
C THR A 204 -11.66 8.27 22.13
N PRO A 205 -12.89 8.82 22.20
CA PRO A 205 -13.73 9.00 21.01
C PRO A 205 -13.01 9.78 19.89
N ALA A 206 -12.23 10.79 20.23
CA ALA A 206 -11.45 11.57 19.25
C ALA A 206 -10.44 10.70 18.51
N VAL A 207 -9.72 9.82 19.21
CA VAL A 207 -8.76 8.87 18.61
C VAL A 207 -9.47 7.90 17.67
N LEU A 208 -10.59 7.30 18.09
CA LEU A 208 -11.34 6.35 17.27
C LEU A 208 -11.88 7.01 15.99
N ILE A 209 -12.41 8.23 16.10
CA ILE A 209 -12.89 9.01 14.95
C ILE A 209 -11.72 9.36 14.01
N GLY A 210 -10.57 9.77 14.55
CA GLY A 210 -9.37 10.04 13.76
C GLY A 210 -8.85 8.82 13.02
N LEU A 211 -8.83 7.64 13.67
CA LEU A 211 -8.44 6.37 13.05
C LEU A 211 -9.40 5.96 11.93
N LEU A 212 -10.71 6.15 12.12
CA LEU A 212 -11.70 5.91 11.08
C LEU A 212 -11.50 6.88 9.89
N GLY A 213 -11.17 8.15 10.16
CA GLY A 213 -10.79 9.11 9.15
C GLY A 213 -9.61 8.62 8.30
N VAL A 214 -8.56 8.08 8.93
CA VAL A 214 -7.42 7.48 8.20
C VAL A 214 -7.86 6.33 7.30
N ILE A 215 -8.72 5.44 7.80
CA ILE A 215 -9.23 4.31 6.99
C ILE A 215 -9.98 4.84 5.77
N LEU A 216 -10.90 5.82 5.94
CA LEU A 216 -11.72 6.32 4.83
C LEU A 216 -10.89 7.10 3.81
N GLN A 217 -9.90 7.91 4.23
CA GLN A 217 -9.02 8.60 3.29
C GLN A 217 -8.24 7.59 2.44
N ASN A 218 -7.66 6.58 3.07
CA ASN A 218 -6.92 5.56 2.35
C ASN A 218 -7.84 4.63 1.53
N ALA A 219 -9.11 4.46 1.91
CA ALA A 219 -10.09 3.78 1.08
C ALA A 219 -10.37 4.56 -0.22
N GLY A 220 -10.55 5.88 -0.13
CA GLY A 220 -10.65 6.71 -1.33
C GLY A 220 -9.41 6.65 -2.21
N ASN A 221 -8.22 6.71 -1.60
CA ASN A 221 -6.95 6.61 -2.32
C ASN A 221 -6.78 5.24 -2.99
N GLY A 222 -7.08 4.14 -2.30
CA GLY A 222 -6.99 2.79 -2.85
C GLY A 222 -7.96 2.57 -4.02
N ALA A 223 -9.18 3.09 -3.91
CA ALA A 223 -10.14 3.03 -5.02
C ALA A 223 -9.68 3.88 -6.22
N GLY A 224 -9.19 5.11 -5.98
CA GLY A 224 -8.64 5.96 -7.03
C GLY A 224 -7.47 5.29 -7.75
N TRP A 225 -6.56 4.68 -7.01
CA TRP A 225 -5.44 3.93 -7.54
C TRP A 225 -5.90 2.75 -8.41
N GLU A 226 -6.77 1.90 -7.88
CA GLU A 226 -7.12 0.63 -8.53
C GLU A 226 -7.90 0.83 -9.83
N TYR A 227 -8.78 1.83 -9.88
CA TYR A 227 -9.57 2.10 -11.08
C TYR A 227 -8.89 3.05 -12.07
N GLN A 228 -7.68 3.56 -11.75
CA GLN A 228 -6.98 4.55 -12.55
C GLN A 228 -6.69 4.09 -13.97
N ALA A 229 -6.13 2.89 -14.15
CA ALA A 229 -5.89 2.35 -15.49
C ALA A 229 -7.20 2.21 -16.26
N ARG A 230 -8.22 1.66 -15.61
CA ARG A 230 -9.49 1.35 -16.24
C ARG A 230 -10.24 2.59 -16.74
N VAL A 231 -10.15 3.72 -16.02
CA VAL A 231 -10.73 4.97 -16.52
C VAL A 231 -9.99 5.50 -17.75
N GLY A 232 -8.66 5.37 -17.79
CA GLY A 232 -7.87 5.74 -18.96
C GLY A 232 -8.24 4.92 -20.20
N GLU A 233 -8.44 3.63 -20.04
CA GLU A 233 -8.91 2.71 -21.10
C GLU A 233 -10.33 3.07 -21.58
N ASN A 234 -11.25 3.36 -20.66
CA ASN A 234 -12.62 3.82 -20.98
C ASN A 234 -12.66 5.16 -21.73
N LEU A 235 -11.67 6.02 -21.46
CA LEU A 235 -11.49 7.28 -22.21
C LEU A 235 -10.78 7.06 -23.57
N HIS A 236 -10.56 5.79 -23.95
CA HIS A 236 -9.91 5.37 -25.21
C HIS A 236 -8.46 5.87 -25.35
N PHE A 237 -7.76 6.08 -24.24
CA PHE A 237 -6.32 6.36 -24.27
C PHE A 237 -5.53 5.09 -24.57
N SER A 238 -4.43 5.24 -25.30
CA SER A 238 -3.55 4.11 -25.58
C SER A 238 -2.90 3.55 -24.31
N GLY A 239 -2.54 2.26 -24.30
CA GLY A 239 -1.84 1.63 -23.18
C GLY A 239 -0.55 2.37 -22.80
N GLN A 240 0.13 3.01 -23.78
CA GLN A 240 1.29 3.86 -23.49
C GLN A 240 0.92 5.09 -22.64
N VAL A 241 -0.21 5.74 -22.92
CA VAL A 241 -0.70 6.90 -22.15
C VAL A 241 -1.09 6.46 -20.74
N VAL A 242 -1.81 5.35 -20.62
CA VAL A 242 -2.21 4.78 -19.33
C VAL A 242 -1.00 4.40 -18.49
N GLY A 243 -0.03 3.69 -19.06
CA GLY A 243 1.20 3.33 -18.38
C GLY A 243 2.04 4.54 -17.97
N THR A 244 2.11 5.58 -18.81
CA THR A 244 2.77 6.85 -18.47
C THR A 244 2.09 7.53 -17.29
N ALA A 245 0.76 7.53 -17.23
CA ALA A 245 0.01 8.14 -16.15
C ALA A 245 0.25 7.45 -14.81
N ILE A 246 0.26 6.11 -14.79
CA ILE A 246 0.54 5.32 -13.59
C ILE A 246 2.00 5.48 -13.14
N ALA A 247 2.94 5.47 -14.10
CA ALA A 247 4.35 5.74 -13.80
C ALA A 247 4.56 7.16 -13.24
N ALA A 248 3.86 8.15 -13.79
CA ALA A 248 3.90 9.53 -13.29
C ALA A 248 3.31 9.63 -11.87
N ASP A 249 2.19 8.95 -11.59
CA ASP A 249 1.62 8.85 -10.24
C ASP A 249 2.68 8.34 -9.25
N LEU A 250 3.30 7.18 -9.52
CA LEU A 250 4.33 6.60 -8.66
C LEU A 250 5.53 7.53 -8.44
N ILE A 251 5.99 8.24 -9.48
CA ILE A 251 7.07 9.21 -9.37
C ILE A 251 6.64 10.38 -8.48
N PHE A 252 5.44 10.91 -8.70
CA PHE A 252 4.95 12.06 -7.96
C PHE A 252 4.54 11.72 -6.51
N GLN A 253 4.26 10.48 -6.18
CA GLN A 253 4.18 10.00 -4.79
C GLN A 253 5.50 10.27 -4.05
N ILE A 254 6.63 9.95 -4.68
CA ILE A 254 7.95 10.22 -4.11
C ILE A 254 8.18 11.73 -4.00
N VAL A 255 7.89 12.50 -5.06
CA VAL A 255 8.03 13.97 -5.07
C VAL A 255 7.19 14.60 -3.95
N GLY A 256 5.93 14.17 -3.76
CA GLY A 256 5.05 14.65 -2.70
C GLY A 256 5.62 14.40 -1.31
N THR A 257 6.14 13.19 -1.08
CA THR A 257 6.78 12.83 0.19
C THR A 257 8.00 13.72 0.48
N PHE A 258 8.86 13.95 -0.52
CA PHE A 258 10.02 14.84 -0.38
C PHE A 258 9.61 16.30 -0.13
N ALA A 259 8.64 16.81 -0.87
CA ALA A 259 8.14 18.17 -0.70
C ALA A 259 7.64 18.40 0.73
N VAL A 260 6.86 17.43 1.26
CA VAL A 260 6.38 17.50 2.64
C VAL A 260 7.53 17.40 3.64
N ALA A 261 8.48 16.49 3.47
CA ALA A 261 9.65 16.38 4.35
C ALA A 261 10.41 17.70 4.46
N TRP A 262 10.45 18.50 3.38
CA TRP A 262 11.15 19.79 3.34
C TRP A 262 10.32 20.94 3.95
N PHE A 263 8.99 20.93 3.81
CA PHE A 263 8.13 22.06 4.18
C PHE A 263 7.22 21.80 5.39
N ALA A 264 7.00 20.54 5.81
CA ALA A 264 6.01 20.18 6.81
C ALA A 264 6.15 20.91 8.15
N TRP A 265 7.38 21.15 8.60
CA TRP A 265 7.67 21.84 9.87
C TRP A 265 7.25 23.32 9.88
N ARG A 266 7.00 23.92 8.71
CA ARG A 266 6.56 25.31 8.55
C ARG A 266 5.04 25.45 8.45
N LEU A 267 4.33 24.35 8.28
CA LEU A 267 2.91 24.35 7.94
C LEU A 267 2.06 23.86 9.11
N PRO A 268 0.90 24.49 9.36
CA PRO A 268 -0.03 24.01 10.36
C PRO A 268 -0.66 22.69 9.91
N PHE A 269 -0.23 21.58 10.51
CA PHE A 269 -0.56 20.22 10.06
C PHE A 269 -2.08 19.96 9.93
N ARG A 270 -2.91 20.52 10.85
CA ARG A 270 -4.38 20.38 10.80
C ARG A 270 -4.94 20.95 9.50
N ILE A 271 -4.54 22.18 9.14
CA ILE A 271 -5.03 22.87 7.93
C ILE A 271 -4.55 22.13 6.68
N VAL A 272 -3.27 21.71 6.65
CA VAL A 272 -2.71 21.01 5.49
C VAL A 272 -3.41 19.67 5.28
N LEU A 273 -3.68 18.90 6.34
CA LEU A 273 -4.40 17.63 6.25
C LEU A 273 -5.82 17.83 5.69
N LEU A 274 -6.56 18.81 6.22
CA LEU A 274 -7.92 19.11 5.75
C LEU A 274 -7.94 19.58 4.29
N LEU A 275 -7.03 20.48 3.91
CA LEU A 275 -6.88 20.93 2.52
C LEU A 275 -6.45 19.79 1.60
N SER A 276 -5.57 18.90 2.05
CA SER A 276 -5.17 17.74 1.23
C SER A 276 -6.35 16.83 0.92
N CYS A 277 -7.25 16.59 1.88
CA CYS A 277 -8.46 15.82 1.64
C CYS A 277 -9.38 16.52 0.59
N LEU A 278 -9.56 17.83 0.70
CA LEU A 278 -10.37 18.59 -0.26
C LEU A 278 -9.79 18.53 -1.67
N ILE A 279 -8.47 18.75 -1.79
CA ILE A 279 -7.75 18.68 -3.06
C ILE A 279 -7.81 17.25 -3.64
N GLN A 280 -7.57 16.21 -2.83
CA GLN A 280 -7.66 14.82 -3.26
C GLN A 280 -9.07 14.47 -3.76
N ALA A 281 -10.12 14.85 -3.03
CA ALA A 281 -11.49 14.61 -3.45
C ALA A 281 -11.82 15.31 -4.79
N THR A 282 -11.32 16.54 -4.99
CA THR A 282 -11.47 17.27 -6.25
C THR A 282 -10.74 16.58 -7.40
N ILE A 283 -9.50 16.12 -7.17
CA ILE A 283 -8.71 15.38 -8.16
C ILE A 283 -9.45 14.09 -8.54
N LEU A 284 -9.89 13.30 -7.56
CA LEU A 284 -10.63 12.07 -7.81
C LEU A 284 -11.91 12.33 -8.60
N ALA A 285 -12.71 13.31 -8.20
CA ALA A 285 -13.95 13.66 -8.92
C ALA A 285 -13.70 14.15 -10.35
N SER A 286 -12.53 14.69 -10.66
CA SER A 286 -12.16 15.14 -12.01
C SER A 286 -11.62 14.03 -12.91
N MET A 287 -11.12 12.90 -12.35
CA MET A 287 -10.36 11.90 -13.08
C MET A 287 -11.13 11.25 -14.23
N GLY A 288 -12.43 11.02 -14.08
CA GLY A 288 -13.29 10.48 -15.15
C GLY A 288 -13.72 11.51 -16.22
N ARG A 289 -13.35 12.79 -16.07
CA ARG A 289 -13.81 13.90 -16.93
C ARG A 289 -12.72 14.56 -17.76
N VAL A 290 -11.52 14.00 -17.73
CA VAL A 290 -10.40 14.50 -18.53
C VAL A 290 -10.52 13.98 -19.97
N HIS A 291 -10.31 14.87 -20.94
CA HIS A 291 -10.49 14.54 -22.36
C HIS A 291 -9.19 14.51 -23.15
N THR A 292 -8.05 14.83 -22.53
CA THR A 292 -6.75 14.82 -23.21
C THR A 292 -5.74 13.96 -22.47
N PRO A 293 -4.82 13.28 -23.18
CA PRO A 293 -3.76 12.48 -22.55
C PRO A 293 -2.93 13.25 -21.53
N TYR A 294 -2.57 14.50 -21.84
CA TYR A 294 -1.78 15.34 -20.93
C TYR A 294 -2.55 15.67 -19.64
N ALA A 295 -3.84 16.00 -19.72
CA ALA A 295 -4.65 16.24 -18.54
C ALA A 295 -4.77 14.98 -17.68
N TYR A 296 -4.97 13.80 -18.30
CA TYR A 296 -5.04 12.54 -17.60
C TYR A 296 -3.74 12.23 -16.84
N ILE A 297 -2.58 12.32 -17.51
CA ILE A 297 -1.27 12.12 -16.88
C ILE A 297 -1.05 13.12 -15.73
N SER A 298 -1.43 14.39 -15.93
CA SER A 298 -1.25 15.41 -14.90
C SER A 298 -2.13 15.18 -13.67
N VAL A 299 -3.40 14.78 -13.88
CA VAL A 299 -4.32 14.47 -12.76
C VAL A 299 -3.86 13.26 -11.98
N CYS A 300 -3.37 12.22 -12.65
CA CYS A 300 -2.79 11.04 -12.01
C CYS A 300 -1.52 11.40 -11.19
N ALA A 301 -0.62 12.19 -11.76
CA ALA A 301 0.57 12.66 -11.07
C ALA A 301 0.23 13.50 -9.82
N LEU A 302 -0.74 14.41 -9.93
CA LEU A 302 -1.21 15.22 -8.80
C LEU A 302 -1.89 14.35 -7.73
N PHE A 303 -2.63 13.33 -8.13
CA PHE A 303 -3.23 12.36 -7.21
C PHE A 303 -2.15 11.65 -6.38
N GLY A 304 -1.13 11.08 -7.02
CA GLY A 304 -0.03 10.44 -6.32
C GLY A 304 0.72 11.38 -5.37
N MET A 305 1.01 12.61 -5.82
CA MET A 305 1.67 13.62 -5.00
C MET A 305 0.87 13.94 -3.73
N MET A 306 -0.44 14.12 -3.84
CA MET A 306 -1.31 14.43 -2.71
C MET A 306 -1.50 13.22 -1.79
N TRP A 307 -1.57 12.00 -2.33
CA TRP A 307 -1.78 10.79 -1.56
C TRP A 307 -0.66 10.56 -0.55
N LEU A 308 0.58 10.32 -1.00
CA LEU A 308 1.69 10.10 -0.08
C LEU A 308 2.14 11.37 0.66
N GLY A 309 1.95 12.55 0.06
CA GLY A 309 2.21 13.82 0.73
C GLY A 309 1.30 14.08 1.95
N ALA A 310 0.10 13.49 2.01
CA ALA A 310 -0.80 13.64 3.16
C ALA A 310 -0.41 12.75 4.36
N ASN A 311 0.29 11.64 4.14
CA ASN A 311 0.57 10.64 5.18
C ASN A 311 1.28 11.19 6.42
N PRO A 312 2.31 12.05 6.34
CA PRO A 312 2.96 12.62 7.54
C PRO A 312 2.00 13.45 8.39
N PHE A 313 1.01 14.10 7.78
CA PHE A 313 0.02 14.89 8.52
C PHE A 313 -1.03 14.03 9.22
N GLN A 314 -1.31 12.81 8.70
CA GLN A 314 -2.10 11.79 9.42
C GLN A 314 -1.36 11.35 10.70
N VAL A 315 -0.03 11.14 10.63
CA VAL A 315 0.79 10.86 11.81
C VAL A 315 0.66 11.99 12.84
N SER A 316 0.83 13.24 12.38
CA SER A 316 0.76 14.42 13.25
C SER A 316 -0.58 14.55 13.95
N LEU A 317 -1.69 14.30 13.22
CA LEU A 317 -3.03 14.28 13.81
C LEU A 317 -3.16 13.21 14.88
N LEU A 318 -2.75 11.96 14.62
CA LEU A 318 -2.88 10.88 15.58
C LEU A 318 -2.02 11.11 16.83
N VAL A 319 -0.85 11.72 16.69
CA VAL A 319 0.01 12.12 17.84
C VAL A 319 -0.64 13.25 18.63
N ASP A 320 -1.33 14.17 17.98
CA ASP A 320 -2.05 15.26 18.65
C ASP A 320 -3.28 14.75 19.42
N LEU A 321 -4.01 13.78 18.85
CA LEU A 321 -5.17 13.16 19.49
C LEU A 321 -4.80 12.16 20.61
N ASP A 322 -3.64 11.51 20.51
CA ASP A 322 -3.15 10.51 21.46
C ASP A 322 -1.72 10.82 21.90
N ARG A 323 -1.59 11.46 23.07
CA ARG A 323 -0.29 11.79 23.68
C ARG A 323 0.57 10.56 23.98
N THR A 324 -0.02 9.38 24.12
CA THR A 324 0.73 8.12 24.29
C THR A 324 1.37 7.63 22.98
N ARG A 325 1.03 8.24 21.84
CA ARG A 325 1.49 7.91 20.47
C ARG A 325 1.15 6.49 20.01
N GLN A 326 0.32 5.77 20.75
CA GLN A 326 -0.02 4.38 20.41
C GLN A 326 -0.95 4.30 19.18
N ALA A 327 -1.83 5.31 19.01
CA ALA A 327 -2.67 5.42 17.82
C ALA A 327 -1.82 5.55 16.54
N ALA A 328 -0.74 6.33 16.59
CA ALA A 328 0.17 6.46 15.46
C ALA A 328 0.87 5.15 15.06
N LEU A 329 1.06 4.22 16.01
CA LEU A 329 1.63 2.89 15.71
C LEU A 329 0.70 1.99 14.88
N LEU A 330 -0.60 2.31 14.84
CA LEU A 330 -1.58 1.58 14.05
C LEU A 330 -1.72 2.13 12.63
N LEU A 331 -1.17 3.32 12.37
CA LEU A 331 -1.38 4.04 11.12
C LEU A 331 -1.14 3.16 9.88
N ALA A 332 0.03 2.54 9.77
CA ALA A 332 0.38 1.74 8.59
C ALA A 332 -0.60 0.57 8.36
N SER A 333 -1.02 -0.10 9.43
CA SER A 333 -2.01 -1.19 9.32
C SER A 333 -3.37 -0.68 8.87
N LEU A 334 -3.81 0.46 9.39
CA LEU A 334 -5.11 1.05 9.04
C LEU A 334 -5.10 1.67 7.64
N GLN A 335 -3.97 2.21 7.21
CA GLN A 335 -3.79 2.66 5.82
C GLN A 335 -3.95 1.49 4.84
N LEU A 336 -3.34 0.33 5.12
CA LEU A 336 -3.48 -0.88 4.29
C LEU A 336 -4.92 -1.41 4.30
N VAL A 337 -5.57 -1.44 5.46
CA VAL A 337 -6.99 -1.83 5.56
C VAL A 337 -7.87 -0.89 4.75
N GLY A 338 -7.66 0.42 4.87
CA GLY A 338 -8.36 1.42 4.07
C GLY A 338 -8.09 1.20 2.59
N PHE A 339 -6.83 1.17 2.18
CA PHE A 339 -6.42 1.00 0.80
C PHE A 339 -7.06 -0.22 0.12
N GLY A 340 -7.08 -1.36 0.79
CA GLY A 340 -7.72 -2.56 0.27
C GLY A 340 -9.26 -2.47 0.25
N THR A 341 -9.90 -1.88 1.29
CA THR A 341 -11.38 -1.83 1.38
C THR A 341 -12.02 -0.83 0.42
N GLY A 342 -11.29 0.20 -0.01
CA GLY A 342 -11.79 1.21 -0.95
C GLY A 342 -12.28 0.62 -2.27
N PRO A 343 -11.46 -0.13 -3.00
CA PRO A 343 -11.87 -0.79 -4.25
C PRO A 343 -13.09 -1.71 -4.05
N LEU A 344 -13.16 -2.44 -2.91
CA LEU A 344 -14.31 -3.25 -2.59
C LEU A 344 -15.59 -2.41 -2.46
N ILE A 345 -15.55 -1.33 -1.68
CA ILE A 345 -16.71 -0.44 -1.51
C ILE A 345 -17.15 0.12 -2.85
N CYS A 346 -16.20 0.64 -3.65
CA CYS A 346 -16.50 1.21 -4.95
C CYS A 346 -17.04 0.19 -5.96
N SER A 347 -16.65 -1.09 -5.82
CA SER A 347 -17.13 -2.18 -6.68
C SER A 347 -18.66 -2.38 -6.67
N PHE A 348 -19.35 -1.92 -5.62
CA PHE A 348 -20.81 -1.98 -5.52
C PHE A 348 -21.52 -0.88 -6.34
N PHE A 349 -20.81 0.18 -6.70
CA PHE A 349 -21.34 1.33 -7.44
C PHE A 349 -20.95 1.29 -8.93
N VAL A 350 -19.88 0.57 -9.26
CA VAL A 350 -19.39 0.46 -10.64
C VAL A 350 -20.26 -0.50 -11.45
N ARG A 351 -20.58 -0.10 -12.69
CA ARG A 351 -21.34 -0.89 -13.66
C ARG A 351 -20.57 -0.92 -14.99
N PRO A 352 -20.82 -1.92 -15.85
CA PRO A 352 -20.24 -1.94 -17.19
C PRO A 352 -20.46 -0.61 -17.91
N GLY A 353 -19.39 0.02 -18.40
CA GLY A 353 -19.43 1.33 -19.05
C GLY A 353 -19.55 2.55 -18.12
N ASN A 354 -19.60 2.37 -16.80
CA ASN A 354 -19.64 3.48 -15.83
C ASN A 354 -18.56 3.31 -14.75
N VAL A 355 -17.29 3.40 -15.13
CA VAL A 355 -16.15 3.38 -14.21
C VAL A 355 -16.03 4.68 -13.42
N GLU A 356 -16.58 5.79 -13.94
CA GLU A 356 -16.56 7.07 -13.22
C GLU A 356 -17.21 6.99 -11.83
N ALA A 357 -18.19 6.10 -11.64
CA ALA A 357 -18.84 5.88 -10.35
C ALA A 357 -17.84 5.51 -9.25
N ALA A 358 -16.73 4.80 -9.57
CA ALA A 358 -15.67 4.49 -8.62
C ALA A 358 -14.99 5.77 -8.10
N PHE A 359 -14.74 6.74 -8.98
CA PHE A 359 -14.08 7.99 -8.60
C PHE A 359 -14.98 8.92 -7.80
N TRP A 360 -16.28 8.94 -8.10
CA TRP A 360 -17.25 9.64 -7.25
C TRP A 360 -17.39 9.02 -5.88
N CYS A 361 -17.39 7.70 -5.80
CA CYS A 361 -17.37 6.97 -4.53
C CYS A 361 -16.07 7.26 -3.76
N ALA A 362 -14.91 7.18 -4.43
CA ALA A 362 -13.61 7.47 -3.84
C ALA A 362 -13.53 8.92 -3.30
N ALA A 363 -13.99 9.91 -4.08
CA ALA A 363 -14.09 11.29 -3.64
C ALA A 363 -15.00 11.44 -2.42
N GLY A 364 -16.14 10.73 -2.40
CA GLY A 364 -17.06 10.69 -1.26
C GLY A 364 -16.41 10.13 0.00
N LEU A 365 -15.61 9.06 -0.11
CA LEU A 365 -14.86 8.48 1.01
C LEU A 365 -13.83 9.47 1.58
N VAL A 366 -13.10 10.18 0.71
CA VAL A 366 -12.13 11.20 1.14
C VAL A 366 -12.87 12.40 1.78
N MET A 367 -14.02 12.81 1.26
CA MET A 367 -14.83 13.87 1.89
C MET A 367 -15.40 13.44 3.24
N ALA A 368 -15.84 12.19 3.38
CA ALA A 368 -16.24 11.64 4.68
C ALA A 368 -15.07 11.62 5.67
N SER A 369 -13.87 11.28 5.22
CA SER A 369 -12.64 11.37 6.02
C SER A 369 -12.38 12.82 6.50
N LEU A 370 -12.50 13.81 5.61
CA LEU A 370 -12.38 15.22 5.96
C LEU A 370 -13.32 15.61 7.12
N LEU A 371 -14.59 15.21 7.03
CA LEU A 371 -15.57 15.47 8.09
C LEU A 371 -15.18 14.78 9.41
N LEU A 372 -14.71 13.54 9.35
CA LEU A 372 -14.26 12.83 10.54
C LEU A 372 -13.02 13.48 11.18
N TYR A 373 -12.08 13.97 10.41
CA TYR A 373 -10.93 14.70 10.95
C TYR A 373 -11.36 15.99 11.64
N ILE A 374 -12.29 16.74 11.04
CA ILE A 374 -12.86 17.94 11.67
C ILE A 374 -13.53 17.58 13.01
N VAL A 375 -14.37 16.53 13.03
CA VAL A 375 -15.04 16.07 14.24
C VAL A 375 -14.04 15.60 15.29
N ALA A 376 -13.02 14.84 14.89
CA ALA A 376 -11.97 14.37 15.81
C ALA A 376 -11.24 15.54 16.50
N ILE A 377 -10.88 16.56 15.72
CA ILE A 377 -10.22 17.78 16.22
C ILE A 377 -11.14 18.53 17.19
N VAL A 378 -12.40 18.74 16.81
CA VAL A 378 -13.38 19.46 17.66
C VAL A 378 -13.67 18.71 18.95
N VAL A 379 -13.78 17.38 18.88
CA VAL A 379 -13.99 16.54 20.09
C VAL A 379 -12.76 16.60 20.99
N ALA A 380 -11.55 16.53 20.44
CA ALA A 380 -10.32 16.63 21.22
C ALA A 380 -10.18 18.00 21.89
N ASP A 381 -10.49 19.08 21.19
CA ASP A 381 -10.38 20.44 21.71
C ASP A 381 -11.44 20.75 22.80
N ARG A 382 -12.55 19.99 22.84
CA ARG A 382 -13.61 20.11 23.86
C ARG A 382 -13.38 19.26 25.11
N LEU A 383 -12.55 18.22 25.04
CA LEU A 383 -12.23 17.41 26.21
C LEU A 383 -11.32 18.24 27.14
N PRO A 384 -11.72 18.44 28.42
CA PRO A 384 -10.86 19.16 29.35
C PRO A 384 -9.52 18.42 29.41
N ALA A 385 -8.43 19.20 29.29
CA ALA A 385 -7.10 18.66 29.54
C ALA A 385 -7.13 18.06 30.97
N GLU A 386 -7.20 16.72 31.07
CA GLU A 386 -7.01 16.07 32.37
C GLU A 386 -5.70 16.58 32.91
N LYS A 387 -5.80 17.25 34.06
CA LYS A 387 -4.67 17.71 34.85
C LYS A 387 -3.88 16.48 35.25
N ASN A 388 -3.01 16.01 34.39
CA ASN A 388 -1.99 15.07 34.77
C ASN A 388 -0.98 15.88 35.59
N GLY A 389 -1.16 15.80 36.89
CA GLY A 389 -0.15 16.21 37.83
C GLY A 389 1.17 15.52 37.50
N PRO A 390 2.31 16.13 37.84
CA PRO A 390 3.60 15.48 37.66
C PRO A 390 3.56 14.14 38.39
N ALA A 391 3.81 13.07 37.68
CA ALA A 391 4.13 11.80 38.31
C ALA A 391 5.42 12.03 39.11
N GLY A 392 5.29 12.01 40.44
CA GLY A 392 6.39 12.04 41.37
C GLY A 392 7.26 10.78 41.25
#